data_892ba2a2825aaa4a8f244c02dd339267
#
_entry.id   892ba2a2825aaa4a8f244c02dd339267
#
_cell.length_a   1.000
_cell.length_b   1.000
_cell.length_c   1.000
_cell.angle_alpha   90.00
_cell.angle_beta   90.00
_cell.angle_gamma   90.00
#
_symmetry.space_group_name_H-M   'P 1'
#
loop_
_entity.id
_entity.type
_entity.pdbx_description
1 polymer ?
#
loop_
_entity_poly.entity_id
_entity_poly.type
_entity_poly.pdbx_seq_one_letter_code
_entity_poly.pdbx_strand_id
1 'polypeptide(L)'
;SGNVFIGDRDVAKIPPNKRGISMVFQSYALFPHLNIWENIAYGLRVAKIPQDEIIRRTNDVVELMQLKGMEKRFPNQLSGGQQQRVALARAVVIEPSVLLFDEPLSNLDAKLRESMRDELRALQQRLGITSLYVTHDQSEAMAISDKVVIMKDGVICQQGTPQEIYEQPASRFVANFIGKANFIDGIFK
;
A
#
# COMPACT_ATOMS: atom_id res chain seq x y z
N SER A 1 -16.13 -2.32 -18.11
CA SER A 1 -17.03 -1.16 -18.10
C SER A 1 -17.53 -0.94 -16.69
N GLY A 2 -17.57 0.32 -16.23
CA GLY A 2 -18.01 0.67 -14.90
C GLY A 2 -17.56 2.08 -14.52
N ASN A 3 -18.04 2.56 -13.39
CA ASN A 3 -17.64 3.84 -12.84
C ASN A 3 -16.76 3.63 -11.60
N VAL A 4 -15.86 4.56 -11.34
CA VAL A 4 -14.99 4.55 -10.15
C VAL A 4 -15.31 5.80 -9.34
N PHE A 5 -15.66 5.61 -8.09
CA PHE A 5 -15.97 6.70 -7.16
C PHE A 5 -14.90 6.79 -6.07
N ILE A 6 -14.52 8.02 -5.72
CA ILE A 6 -13.72 8.32 -4.52
C ILE A 6 -14.57 9.30 -3.70
N GLY A 7 -15.06 8.84 -2.56
CA GLY A 7 -16.18 9.49 -1.89
C GLY A 7 -17.39 9.54 -2.83
N ASP A 8 -18.00 10.71 -2.97
CA ASP A 8 -19.17 10.92 -3.85
C ASP A 8 -18.78 11.37 -5.27
N ARG A 9 -17.49 11.42 -5.60
CA ARG A 9 -16.99 11.92 -6.88
C ARG A 9 -16.70 10.78 -7.84
N ASP A 10 -17.35 10.76 -9.02
CA ASP A 10 -16.96 9.89 -10.13
C ASP A 10 -15.63 10.35 -10.72
N VAL A 11 -14.61 9.48 -10.66
CA VAL A 11 -13.25 9.74 -11.14
C VAL A 11 -12.89 8.97 -12.40
N ALA A 12 -13.83 8.23 -13.01
CA ALA A 12 -13.54 7.36 -14.15
C ALA A 12 -12.90 8.11 -15.33
N LYS A 13 -13.36 9.35 -15.61
CA LYS A 13 -12.85 10.20 -16.68
C LYS A 13 -11.79 11.21 -16.22
N ILE A 14 -11.44 11.24 -14.93
CA ILE A 14 -10.46 12.19 -14.40
C ILE A 14 -9.05 11.61 -14.59
N PRO A 15 -8.07 12.40 -15.07
CA PRO A 15 -6.68 11.98 -15.15
C PRO A 15 -6.16 11.54 -13.77
N PRO A 16 -5.31 10.51 -13.67
CA PRO A 16 -4.83 9.94 -12.39
C PRO A 16 -4.25 10.98 -11.42
N ASN A 17 -3.47 11.92 -11.92
CA ASN A 17 -2.85 12.98 -11.12
C ASN A 17 -3.84 14.02 -10.53
N LYS A 18 -5.13 13.96 -10.91
CA LYS A 18 -6.19 14.83 -10.40
C LYS A 18 -7.24 14.10 -9.57
N ARG A 19 -7.00 12.81 -9.28
CA ARG A 19 -7.95 11.97 -8.51
C ARG A 19 -7.77 12.08 -7.00
N GLY A 20 -6.72 12.72 -6.51
CA GLY A 20 -6.38 12.77 -5.08
C GLY A 20 -5.90 11.41 -4.55
N ILE A 21 -5.29 10.61 -5.39
CA ILE A 21 -4.72 9.31 -5.05
C ILE A 21 -3.20 9.36 -5.11
N SER A 22 -2.55 8.50 -4.34
CA SER A 22 -1.12 8.21 -4.45
C SER A 22 -0.89 6.71 -4.55
N MET A 23 0.26 6.30 -5.10
CA MET A 23 0.57 4.90 -5.32
C MET A 23 2.00 4.58 -4.93
N VAL A 24 2.17 3.46 -4.24
CA VAL A 24 3.45 2.84 -3.94
C VAL A 24 3.59 1.62 -4.84
N PHE A 25 4.58 1.65 -5.72
CA PHE A 25 4.85 0.58 -6.70
C PHE A 25 5.75 -0.50 -6.10
N GLN A 26 5.70 -1.69 -6.63
CA GLN A 26 6.55 -2.83 -6.30
C GLN A 26 8.06 -2.47 -6.36
N SER A 27 8.48 -1.70 -7.37
CA SER A 27 9.87 -1.25 -7.56
C SER A 27 10.23 0.00 -6.76
N TYR A 28 9.32 0.48 -5.88
CA TYR A 28 9.41 1.76 -5.17
C TYR A 28 9.44 2.99 -6.09
N ALA A 29 9.88 2.86 -7.33
CA ALA A 29 9.96 3.89 -8.36
C ALA A 29 10.58 5.22 -7.87
N LEU A 30 11.63 5.13 -7.05
CA LEU A 30 12.36 6.31 -6.57
C LEU A 30 13.15 6.94 -7.72
N PHE A 31 13.24 8.28 -7.71
CA PHE A 31 14.04 9.02 -8.66
C PHE A 31 15.53 8.88 -8.29
N PRO A 32 16.35 8.17 -9.10
CA PRO A 32 17.73 7.83 -8.72
C PRO A 32 18.67 9.05 -8.67
N HIS A 33 18.32 10.12 -9.38
CA HIS A 33 19.08 11.37 -9.47
C HIS A 33 18.70 12.39 -8.40
N LEU A 34 17.69 12.11 -7.58
CA LEU A 34 17.25 12.94 -6.47
C LEU A 34 17.64 12.28 -5.15
N ASN A 35 18.05 13.08 -4.15
CA ASN A 35 18.22 12.60 -2.80
C ASN A 35 16.88 12.27 -2.12
N ILE A 36 16.91 11.73 -0.90
CA ILE A 36 15.69 11.32 -0.17
C ILE A 36 14.75 12.50 0.03
N TRP A 37 15.26 13.63 0.52
CA TRP A 37 14.44 14.80 0.77
C TRP A 37 13.74 15.29 -0.51
N GLU A 38 14.49 15.36 -1.61
CA GLU A 38 13.98 15.76 -2.91
C GLU A 38 12.97 14.78 -3.48
N ASN A 39 13.18 13.46 -3.31
CA ASN A 39 12.21 12.43 -3.67
C ASN A 39 10.87 12.66 -2.96
N ILE A 40 10.91 12.91 -1.64
CA ILE A 40 9.70 13.15 -0.84
C ILE A 40 9.03 14.46 -1.25
N ALA A 41 9.79 15.56 -1.36
CA ALA A 41 9.28 16.89 -1.69
C ALA A 41 8.76 17.02 -3.13
N TYR A 42 9.08 16.06 -4.02
CA TYR A 42 8.81 16.16 -5.46
C TYR A 42 7.34 16.44 -5.78
N GLY A 43 6.41 15.69 -5.19
CA GLY A 43 4.98 15.83 -5.42
C GLY A 43 4.45 17.21 -5.00
N LEU A 44 4.94 17.74 -3.89
CA LEU A 44 4.58 19.07 -3.38
C LEU A 44 5.07 20.19 -4.33
N ARG A 45 6.29 20.03 -4.88
CA ARG A 45 6.84 20.98 -5.88
C ARG A 45 6.01 20.98 -7.16
N VAL A 46 5.64 19.80 -7.67
CA VAL A 46 4.77 19.68 -8.86
C VAL A 46 3.40 20.29 -8.61
N ALA A 47 2.86 20.16 -7.41
CA ALA A 47 1.61 20.80 -7.00
C ALA A 47 1.74 22.31 -6.74
N LYS A 48 2.95 22.89 -6.89
CA LYS A 48 3.24 24.32 -6.69
C LYS A 48 2.88 24.83 -5.29
N ILE A 49 3.05 23.98 -4.28
CA ILE A 49 2.87 24.34 -2.87
C ILE A 49 3.94 25.39 -2.48
N PRO A 50 3.63 26.35 -1.59
CA PRO A 50 4.61 27.32 -1.09
C PRO A 50 5.83 26.64 -0.46
N GLN A 51 7.01 27.25 -0.63
CA GLN A 51 8.29 26.64 -0.22
C GLN A 51 8.34 26.33 1.28
N ASP A 52 7.83 27.20 2.12
CA ASP A 52 7.82 27.01 3.57
C ASP A 52 6.99 25.78 3.96
N GLU A 53 5.86 25.58 3.29
CA GLU A 53 4.99 24.43 3.49
C GLU A 53 5.62 23.12 2.96
N ILE A 54 6.35 23.18 1.83
CA ILE A 54 7.13 22.05 1.34
C ILE A 54 8.15 21.62 2.38
N ILE A 55 8.90 22.56 2.95
CA ILE A 55 9.91 22.30 3.97
C ILE A 55 9.26 21.66 5.20
N ARG A 56 8.19 22.25 5.70
CA ARG A 56 7.46 21.77 6.88
C ARG A 56 6.96 20.34 6.67
N ARG A 57 6.12 20.10 5.65
CA ARG A 57 5.52 18.78 5.40
C ARG A 57 6.57 17.71 5.12
N THR A 58 7.62 18.05 4.36
CA THR A 58 8.68 17.09 4.05
C THR A 58 9.43 16.69 5.31
N ASN A 59 9.75 17.63 6.19
CA ASN A 59 10.43 17.32 7.45
C ASN A 59 9.55 16.52 8.41
N ASP A 60 8.26 16.85 8.52
CA ASP A 60 7.29 16.10 9.32
C ASP A 60 7.21 14.64 8.86
N VAL A 61 7.17 14.40 7.54
CA VAL A 61 7.13 13.04 6.99
C VAL A 61 8.48 12.31 7.11
N VAL A 62 9.61 13.01 6.98
CA VAL A 62 10.96 12.44 7.22
C VAL A 62 11.04 11.91 8.67
N GLU A 63 10.53 12.67 9.64
CA GLU A 63 10.50 12.24 11.03
C GLU A 63 9.53 11.07 11.25
N LEU A 64 8.31 11.17 10.69
CA LEU A 64 7.29 10.11 10.74
C LEU A 64 7.81 8.76 10.24
N MET A 65 8.59 8.77 9.14
CA MET A 65 9.15 7.58 8.49
C MET A 65 10.52 7.16 9.05
N GLN A 66 11.01 7.81 10.11
CA GLN A 66 12.31 7.52 10.71
C GLN A 66 13.48 7.63 9.71
N LEU A 67 13.45 8.62 8.84
CA LEU A 67 14.47 8.87 7.81
C LEU A 67 15.42 10.00 8.19
N LYS A 68 15.32 10.53 9.42
CA LYS A 68 16.15 11.62 9.92
C LYS A 68 17.65 11.27 9.87
N GLY A 69 18.44 12.19 9.36
CA GLY A 69 19.88 12.02 9.14
C GLY A 69 20.24 11.32 7.82
N MET A 70 19.24 10.93 7.00
CA MET A 70 19.45 10.30 5.70
C MET A 70 19.03 11.19 4.52
N GLU A 71 18.55 12.40 4.77
CA GLU A 71 17.90 13.30 3.82
C GLU A 71 18.74 13.56 2.56
N LYS A 72 20.06 13.62 2.73
CA LYS A 72 21.03 13.89 1.64
C LYS A 72 21.48 12.64 0.88
N ARG A 73 21.11 11.43 1.36
CA ARG A 73 21.46 10.18 0.66
C ARG A 73 20.63 10.01 -0.61
N PHE A 74 21.19 9.24 -1.55
CA PHE A 74 20.53 8.85 -2.78
C PHE A 74 19.94 7.43 -2.64
N PRO A 75 18.94 7.05 -3.47
CA PRO A 75 18.29 5.74 -3.39
C PRO A 75 19.25 4.54 -3.39
N ASN A 76 20.32 4.59 -4.18
CA ASN A 76 21.34 3.53 -4.27
C ASN A 76 22.19 3.36 -3.00
N GLN A 77 22.08 4.25 -2.03
CA GLN A 77 22.77 4.21 -0.74
C GLN A 77 21.89 3.66 0.39
N LEU A 78 20.70 3.16 0.04
CA LEU A 78 19.67 2.71 0.98
C LEU A 78 19.44 1.21 0.91
N SER A 79 19.11 0.59 2.05
CA SER A 79 18.55 -0.76 2.07
C SER A 79 17.15 -0.79 1.46
N GLY A 80 16.66 -1.98 1.06
CA GLY A 80 15.32 -2.14 0.51
C GLY A 80 14.21 -1.58 1.40
N GLY A 81 14.26 -1.86 2.71
CA GLY A 81 13.29 -1.30 3.67
C GLY A 81 13.38 0.23 3.80
N GLN A 82 14.58 0.82 3.71
CA GLN A 82 14.74 2.28 3.69
C GLN A 82 14.18 2.87 2.40
N GLN A 83 14.41 2.25 1.24
CA GLN A 83 13.81 2.68 -0.04
C GLN A 83 12.29 2.64 0.01
N GLN A 84 11.73 1.60 0.61
CA GLN A 84 10.29 1.48 0.81
C GLN A 84 9.74 2.61 1.69
N ARG A 85 10.39 2.92 2.82
CA ARG A 85 10.00 4.04 3.68
C ARG A 85 10.04 5.39 2.93
N VAL A 86 11.02 5.60 2.05
CA VAL A 86 11.07 6.79 1.19
C VAL A 86 9.92 6.82 0.19
N ALA A 87 9.57 5.68 -0.43
CA ALA A 87 8.42 5.59 -1.34
C ALA A 87 7.09 5.87 -0.62
N LEU A 88 6.93 5.35 0.61
CA LEU A 88 5.80 5.66 1.47
C LEU A 88 5.76 7.15 1.84
N ALA A 89 6.88 7.71 2.28
CA ALA A 89 7.01 9.13 2.60
C ALA A 89 6.56 10.01 1.41
N ARG A 90 7.05 9.70 0.22
CA ARG A 90 6.66 10.39 -1.03
C ARG A 90 5.17 10.27 -1.34
N ALA A 91 4.58 9.12 -1.04
CA ALA A 91 3.17 8.86 -1.29
C ALA A 91 2.24 9.57 -0.31
N VAL A 92 2.64 9.73 0.95
CA VAL A 92 1.78 10.33 2.00
C VAL A 92 1.97 11.83 2.17
N VAL A 93 3.11 12.40 1.77
CA VAL A 93 3.41 13.84 1.95
C VAL A 93 2.43 14.78 1.24
N ILE A 94 1.79 14.28 0.17
CA ILE A 94 0.76 15.02 -0.57
C ILE A 94 -0.65 14.88 0.03
N GLU A 95 -0.79 14.15 1.15
CA GLU A 95 -2.07 13.93 1.86
C GLU A 95 -3.17 13.38 0.94
N PRO A 96 -2.97 12.21 0.31
CA PRO A 96 -3.95 11.66 -0.63
C PRO A 96 -5.21 11.19 0.08
N SER A 97 -6.37 11.23 -0.61
CA SER A 97 -7.62 10.65 -0.11
C SER A 97 -7.59 9.11 -0.10
N VAL A 98 -6.84 8.51 -1.04
CA VAL A 98 -6.68 7.05 -1.15
C VAL A 98 -5.22 6.73 -1.46
N LEU A 99 -4.69 5.73 -0.76
CA LEU A 99 -3.34 5.21 -0.96
C LEU A 99 -3.42 3.82 -1.60
N LEU A 100 -2.79 3.67 -2.74
CA LEU A 100 -2.73 2.41 -3.48
C LEU A 100 -1.38 1.74 -3.26
N PHE A 101 -1.37 0.43 -3.02
CA PHE A 101 -0.18 -0.39 -2.89
C PHE A 101 -0.20 -1.50 -3.92
N ASP A 102 0.83 -1.59 -4.74
CA ASP A 102 1.01 -2.64 -5.73
C ASP A 102 2.19 -3.51 -5.32
N GLU A 103 1.91 -4.61 -4.64
CA GLU A 103 2.88 -5.57 -4.10
C GLU A 103 4.09 -4.92 -3.38
N PRO A 104 3.88 -4.00 -2.44
CA PRO A 104 4.96 -3.14 -1.92
C PRO A 104 6.02 -3.89 -1.12
N LEU A 105 5.75 -5.13 -0.67
CA LEU A 105 6.66 -5.94 0.15
C LEU A 105 7.34 -7.09 -0.61
N SER A 106 6.99 -7.31 -1.88
CA SER A 106 7.43 -8.48 -2.65
C SER A 106 8.95 -8.56 -2.86
N ASN A 107 9.64 -7.42 -2.90
CA ASN A 107 11.09 -7.33 -3.11
C ASN A 107 11.93 -7.44 -1.82
N LEU A 108 11.30 -7.73 -0.68
CA LEU A 108 11.96 -7.87 0.62
C LEU A 108 12.18 -9.34 0.99
N ASP A 109 13.26 -9.61 1.72
CA ASP A 109 13.44 -10.90 2.37
C ASP A 109 12.35 -11.16 3.42
N ALA A 110 12.14 -12.43 3.79
CA ALA A 110 11.02 -12.84 4.64
C ALA A 110 11.00 -12.12 6.00
N LYS A 111 12.16 -11.97 6.65
CA LYS A 111 12.25 -11.32 7.97
C LYS A 111 11.95 -9.83 7.89
N LEU A 112 12.50 -9.16 6.89
CA LEU A 112 12.26 -7.73 6.68
C LEU A 112 10.82 -7.48 6.25
N ARG A 113 10.25 -8.37 5.43
CA ARG A 113 8.85 -8.31 5.00
C ARG A 113 7.88 -8.34 6.18
N GLU A 114 8.09 -9.25 7.14
CA GLU A 114 7.28 -9.34 8.34
C GLU A 114 7.32 -8.05 9.17
N SER A 115 8.51 -7.53 9.44
CA SER A 115 8.68 -6.25 10.16
C SER A 115 8.03 -5.07 9.42
N MET A 116 8.22 -4.99 8.10
CA MET A 116 7.67 -3.91 7.28
C MET A 116 6.14 -4.00 7.13
N ARG A 117 5.57 -5.21 7.16
CA ARG A 117 4.13 -5.42 7.20
C ARG A 117 3.50 -4.79 8.43
N ASP A 118 4.07 -5.05 9.59
CA ASP A 118 3.58 -4.51 10.87
C ASP A 118 3.72 -2.98 10.93
N GLU A 119 4.86 -2.44 10.45
CA GLU A 119 5.07 -1.00 10.32
C GLU A 119 4.04 -0.34 9.38
N LEU A 120 3.73 -0.99 8.24
CA LEU A 120 2.75 -0.52 7.28
C LEU A 120 1.34 -0.46 7.90
N ARG A 121 0.95 -1.51 8.61
CA ARG A 121 -0.34 -1.55 9.32
C ARG A 121 -0.45 -0.44 10.36
N ALA A 122 0.58 -0.27 11.18
CA ALA A 122 0.62 0.80 12.18
C ALA A 122 0.54 2.20 11.53
N LEU A 123 1.24 2.39 10.40
CA LEU A 123 1.19 3.64 9.65
C LEU A 123 -0.20 3.93 9.09
N GLN A 124 -0.86 2.94 8.47
CA GLN A 124 -2.22 3.07 7.95
C GLN A 124 -3.20 3.50 9.04
N GLN A 125 -3.14 2.84 10.19
CA GLN A 125 -3.99 3.15 11.34
C GLN A 125 -3.73 4.57 11.87
N ARG A 126 -2.45 4.96 11.96
CA ARG A 126 -2.07 6.30 12.43
C ARG A 126 -2.53 7.41 11.50
N LEU A 127 -2.47 7.19 10.19
CA LEU A 127 -2.85 8.18 9.19
C LEU A 127 -4.36 8.21 8.94
N GLY A 128 -5.09 7.13 9.22
CA GLY A 128 -6.53 7.03 8.94
C GLY A 128 -6.90 7.13 7.45
N ILE A 129 -5.94 6.85 6.55
CA ILE A 129 -6.13 6.95 5.10
C ILE A 129 -6.74 5.66 4.56
N THR A 130 -7.76 5.78 3.72
CA THR A 130 -8.28 4.64 2.96
C THR A 130 -7.19 4.07 2.07
N SER A 131 -6.92 2.77 2.22
CA SER A 131 -5.84 2.10 1.48
C SER A 131 -6.38 0.91 0.70
N LEU A 132 -5.93 0.76 -0.54
CA LEU A 132 -6.14 -0.43 -1.36
C LEU A 132 -4.80 -1.13 -1.55
N TYR A 133 -4.72 -2.37 -1.07
CA TYR A 133 -3.50 -3.17 -1.07
C TYR A 133 -3.64 -4.37 -2.00
N VAL A 134 -2.77 -4.47 -3.00
CA VAL A 134 -2.69 -5.63 -3.90
C VAL A 134 -1.49 -6.48 -3.50
N THR A 135 -1.72 -7.75 -3.26
CA THR A 135 -0.68 -8.74 -2.95
C THR A 135 -1.11 -10.14 -3.40
N HIS A 136 -0.14 -10.98 -3.69
CA HIS A 136 -0.32 -12.40 -3.88
C HIS A 136 0.01 -13.21 -2.60
N ASP A 137 0.54 -12.55 -1.57
CA ASP A 137 0.84 -13.16 -0.27
C ASP A 137 -0.40 -13.10 0.64
N GLN A 138 -0.92 -14.27 0.97
CA GLN A 138 -2.11 -14.42 1.80
C GLN A 138 -1.87 -13.91 3.22
N SER A 139 -0.67 -14.14 3.78
CA SER A 139 -0.33 -13.70 5.13
C SER A 139 -0.30 -12.18 5.24
N GLU A 140 0.15 -11.49 4.19
CA GLU A 140 0.07 -10.03 4.10
C GLU A 140 -1.38 -9.57 4.08
N ALA A 141 -2.20 -10.11 3.16
CA ALA A 141 -3.60 -9.71 3.03
C ALA A 141 -4.37 -9.88 4.35
N MET A 142 -4.20 -11.01 5.03
CA MET A 142 -4.89 -11.32 6.28
C MET A 142 -4.43 -10.46 7.47
N ALA A 143 -3.16 -10.04 7.49
CA ALA A 143 -2.60 -9.26 8.60
C ALA A 143 -2.82 -7.74 8.48
N ILE A 144 -2.79 -7.20 7.24
CA ILE A 144 -2.86 -5.75 7.01
C ILE A 144 -4.30 -5.26 6.86
N SER A 145 -5.20 -6.08 6.31
CA SER A 145 -6.48 -5.59 5.79
C SER A 145 -7.60 -5.63 6.83
N ASP A 146 -8.50 -4.64 6.78
CA ASP A 146 -9.79 -4.69 7.48
C ASP A 146 -10.82 -5.47 6.65
N LYS A 147 -10.65 -5.45 5.31
CA LYS A 147 -11.48 -6.19 4.36
C LYS A 147 -10.62 -6.79 3.26
N VAL A 148 -10.82 -8.07 2.99
CA VAL A 148 -10.12 -8.83 1.93
C VAL A 148 -11.08 -9.09 0.78
N VAL A 149 -10.58 -8.96 -0.46
CA VAL A 149 -11.29 -9.31 -1.69
C VAL A 149 -10.46 -10.35 -2.43
N ILE A 150 -10.99 -11.55 -2.60
CA ILE A 150 -10.35 -12.63 -3.35
C ILE A 150 -10.88 -12.63 -4.78
N MET A 151 -9.95 -12.55 -5.72
CA MET A 151 -10.25 -12.53 -7.15
C MET A 151 -9.64 -13.73 -7.86
N LYS A 152 -10.34 -14.25 -8.86
CA LYS A 152 -9.85 -15.26 -9.79
C LYS A 152 -10.38 -14.92 -11.19
N ASP A 153 -9.51 -14.97 -12.17
CA ASP A 153 -9.85 -14.76 -13.59
C ASP A 153 -10.66 -13.46 -13.84
N GLY A 154 -10.32 -12.39 -13.08
CA GLY A 154 -10.98 -11.08 -13.17
C GLY A 154 -12.33 -10.98 -12.47
N VAL A 155 -12.76 -12.05 -11.76
CA VAL A 155 -14.04 -12.09 -11.03
C VAL A 155 -13.79 -12.15 -9.52
N ILE A 156 -14.63 -11.44 -8.77
CA ILE A 156 -14.62 -11.52 -7.30
C ILE A 156 -15.23 -12.85 -6.87
N CYS A 157 -14.43 -13.68 -6.18
CA CYS A 157 -14.87 -14.96 -5.63
C CYS A 157 -15.48 -14.82 -4.24
N GLN A 158 -14.88 -13.98 -3.40
CA GLN A 158 -15.36 -13.67 -2.06
C GLN A 158 -14.81 -12.34 -1.57
N GLN A 159 -15.56 -11.68 -0.71
CA GLN A 159 -15.10 -10.51 0.04
C GLN A 159 -15.63 -10.59 1.48
N GLY A 160 -14.83 -10.13 2.44
CA GLY A 160 -15.18 -10.13 3.86
C GLY A 160 -14.02 -9.69 4.73
N THR A 161 -14.19 -9.72 6.04
CA THR A 161 -13.08 -9.58 6.98
C THR A 161 -12.11 -10.76 6.86
N PRO A 162 -10.85 -10.62 7.27
CA PRO A 162 -9.91 -11.75 7.31
C PRO A 162 -10.49 -12.98 8.03
N GLN A 163 -11.16 -12.78 9.15
CA GLN A 163 -11.79 -13.84 9.93
C GLN A 163 -12.90 -14.55 9.13
N GLU A 164 -13.82 -13.82 8.53
CA GLU A 164 -14.90 -14.40 7.71
C GLU A 164 -14.36 -15.22 6.53
N ILE A 165 -13.34 -14.70 5.85
CA ILE A 165 -12.70 -15.38 4.72
C ILE A 165 -12.05 -16.70 5.17
N TYR A 166 -11.42 -16.71 6.34
CA TYR A 166 -10.73 -17.88 6.88
C TYR A 166 -11.71 -18.94 7.41
N GLU A 167 -12.70 -18.51 8.19
CA GLU A 167 -13.65 -19.42 8.87
C GLU A 167 -14.78 -19.92 7.97
N GLN A 168 -15.17 -19.10 6.98
CA GLN A 168 -16.34 -19.37 6.11
C GLN A 168 -15.99 -19.18 4.63
N PRO A 169 -15.04 -19.98 4.08
CA PRO A 169 -14.68 -19.88 2.68
C PRO A 169 -15.86 -20.27 1.78
N ALA A 170 -16.22 -19.38 0.83
CA ALA A 170 -17.37 -19.54 -0.06
C ALA A 170 -17.19 -20.67 -1.09
N SER A 171 -16.00 -21.20 -1.29
CA SER A 171 -15.71 -22.27 -2.24
C SER A 171 -14.44 -23.03 -1.88
N ARG A 172 -14.30 -24.24 -2.46
CA ARG A 172 -13.04 -25.02 -2.37
C ARG A 172 -11.83 -24.21 -2.85
N PHE A 173 -12.00 -23.36 -3.87
CA PHE A 173 -10.94 -22.48 -4.34
C PHE A 173 -10.48 -21.51 -3.24
N VAL A 174 -11.40 -20.80 -2.61
CA VAL A 174 -11.09 -19.85 -1.54
C VAL A 174 -10.43 -20.56 -0.36
N ALA A 175 -10.96 -21.71 0.08
CA ALA A 175 -10.38 -22.47 1.17
C ALA A 175 -8.93 -22.88 0.88
N ASN A 176 -8.64 -23.40 -0.31
CA ASN A 176 -7.29 -23.75 -0.75
C ASN A 176 -6.37 -22.54 -0.94
N PHE A 177 -6.97 -21.41 -1.35
CA PHE A 177 -6.18 -20.19 -1.57
C PHE A 177 -5.72 -19.57 -0.25
N ILE A 178 -6.53 -19.62 0.81
CA ILE A 178 -6.24 -18.98 2.11
C ILE A 178 -5.39 -19.85 3.02
N GLY A 179 -5.41 -21.18 2.85
CA GLY A 179 -4.68 -22.05 3.73
C GLY A 179 -4.58 -23.48 3.22
N LYS A 180 -4.03 -24.37 4.04
CA LYS A 180 -4.01 -25.80 3.77
C LYS A 180 -5.36 -26.39 4.18
N ALA A 181 -6.22 -26.69 3.21
CA ALA A 181 -7.52 -27.31 3.44
C ALA A 181 -7.50 -28.78 3.01
N ASN A 182 -8.05 -29.66 3.85
CA ASN A 182 -8.31 -31.05 3.50
C ASN A 182 -9.80 -31.19 3.16
N PHE A 183 -10.11 -31.71 1.97
CA PHE A 183 -11.49 -31.92 1.54
C PHE A 183 -11.83 -33.39 1.62
N ILE A 184 -12.90 -33.69 2.32
CA ILE A 184 -13.45 -35.05 2.42
C ILE A 184 -14.85 -34.97 1.81
N ASP A 185 -15.08 -35.76 0.75
CA ASP A 185 -16.41 -35.85 0.14
C ASP A 185 -17.25 -36.83 0.98
N GLY A 186 -18.43 -36.38 1.40
CA GLY A 186 -19.35 -37.19 2.25
C GLY A 186 -20.80 -36.81 1.94
N ILE A 187 -21.70 -37.74 2.26
CA ILE A 187 -23.15 -37.47 2.19
C ILE A 187 -23.61 -37.18 3.63
N PHE A 188 -24.11 -35.97 3.83
CA PHE A 188 -24.79 -35.65 5.08
C PHE A 188 -26.16 -36.35 5.12
N LYS A 189 -26.36 -37.23 6.11
CA LYS A 189 -27.66 -37.88 6.38
C LYS A 189 -28.39 -37.15 7.49
#